data_6f4739dee6370f1889a3a9710468b95d
#
_entry.id   6f4739dee6370f1889a3a9710468b95d
#
_cell.length_a   1.000
_cell.length_b   1.000
_cell.length_c   1.000
_cell.angle_alpha   90.00
_cell.angle_beta   90.00
_cell.angle_gamma   90.00
#
_symmetry.space_group_name_H-M   'P 1'
#
loop_
_entity.id
_entity.type
_entity.pdbx_description
1 polymer ?
#
loop_
_entity_poly.entity_id
_entity_poly.type
_entity_poly.pdbx_seq_one_letter_code
_entity_poly.pdbx_strand_id
1 'polypeptide(L)'
;MIDKRLPQLSREQVFEGLAHFWYDNALAPGEQTFGALDRVARPERIVFGTDYPFANPRVIAEAVKTYESGFLPDARRAAIDRSNALALFPKYA
;
A
#
# COMPACT_ATOMS: atom_id res chain seq x y z
N MET A 1 7.09 22.16 19.13
CA MET A 1 6.16 23.29 19.30
C MET A 1 5.07 23.26 18.24
N ILE A 2 3.83 23.41 18.63
CA ILE A 2 2.71 23.46 17.67
C ILE A 2 2.59 24.88 17.12
N ASP A 3 2.53 25.00 15.80
CA ASP A 3 2.31 26.28 15.15
C ASP A 3 0.83 26.64 15.27
N LYS A 4 0.52 27.67 16.03
CA LYS A 4 -0.85 28.11 16.29
C LYS A 4 -1.55 28.71 15.06
N ARG A 5 -0.78 29.00 14.00
CA ARG A 5 -1.35 29.51 12.73
C ARG A 5 -1.91 28.42 11.86
N LEU A 6 -1.56 27.14 12.13
CA LEU A 6 -2.06 26.02 11.39
C LEU A 6 -3.23 25.37 12.13
N PRO A 7 -4.26 24.93 11.39
CA PRO A 7 -5.35 24.21 12.02
C PRO A 7 -4.84 22.90 12.65
N GLN A 8 -5.31 22.63 13.85
CA GLN A 8 -5.00 21.38 14.52
C GLN A 8 -5.96 20.31 14.03
N LEU A 9 -5.40 19.21 13.54
CA LEU A 9 -6.19 18.06 13.11
C LEU A 9 -6.43 17.13 14.29
N SER A 10 -7.63 16.61 14.39
CA SER A 10 -7.93 15.54 15.33
C SER A 10 -7.30 14.23 14.84
N ARG A 11 -7.19 13.25 15.74
CA ARG A 11 -6.71 11.91 15.37
C ARG A 11 -7.57 11.32 14.26
N GLU A 12 -8.88 11.47 14.35
CA GLU A 12 -9.83 10.97 13.34
C GLU A 12 -9.59 11.63 11.99
N GLN A 13 -9.34 12.94 11.96
CA GLN A 13 -9.07 13.65 10.71
C GLN A 13 -7.77 13.18 10.07
N VAL A 14 -6.74 12.90 10.87
CA VAL A 14 -5.47 12.36 10.34
C VAL A 14 -5.69 10.99 9.72
N PHE A 15 -6.38 10.07 10.40
CA PHE A 15 -6.67 8.75 9.87
C PHE A 15 -7.57 8.80 8.63
N GLU A 16 -8.56 9.68 8.61
CA GLU A 16 -9.39 9.87 7.43
C GLU A 16 -8.55 10.35 6.24
N GLY A 17 -7.66 11.31 6.46
CA GLY A 17 -6.74 11.79 5.43
C GLY A 17 -5.83 10.69 4.89
N LEU A 18 -5.24 9.88 5.79
CA LEU A 18 -4.40 8.75 5.39
C LEU A 18 -5.18 7.73 4.57
N ALA A 19 -6.45 7.51 4.87
CA ALA A 19 -7.29 6.56 4.14
C ALA A 19 -7.63 7.03 2.72
N HIS A 20 -7.46 8.30 2.39
CA HIS A 20 -7.68 8.81 1.03
C HIS A 20 -6.53 8.51 0.08
N PHE A 21 -5.34 8.20 0.59
CA PHE A 21 -4.20 7.90 -0.27
C PHE A 21 -4.30 6.51 -0.89
N TRP A 22 -3.62 6.37 -2.01
CA TRP A 22 -3.30 5.08 -2.61
C TRP A 22 -1.89 4.70 -2.17
N TYR A 23 -1.69 3.42 -1.92
CA TYR A 23 -0.42 2.89 -1.43
C TYR A 23 0.06 1.77 -2.33
N ASP A 24 1.36 1.73 -2.62
CA ASP A 24 1.97 0.54 -3.18
C ASP A 24 2.82 -0.16 -2.13
N ASN A 25 3.15 -1.42 -2.39
CA ASN A 25 3.92 -2.25 -1.47
C ASN A 25 5.39 -2.38 -1.88
N ALA A 26 5.90 -1.48 -2.70
CA ALA A 26 7.30 -1.52 -3.12
C ALA A 26 8.22 -1.50 -1.90
N LEU A 27 9.17 -2.45 -1.85
CA LEU A 27 10.14 -2.61 -0.77
C LEU A 27 9.53 -2.86 0.62
N ALA A 28 8.23 -3.13 0.66
CA ALA A 28 7.50 -3.36 1.91
C ALA A 28 6.53 -4.54 1.75
N PRO A 29 7.03 -5.74 1.38
CA PRO A 29 6.18 -6.84 0.94
C PRO A 29 5.64 -7.73 2.07
N GLY A 30 6.11 -7.56 3.29
CA GLY A 30 5.93 -8.52 4.35
C GLY A 30 4.69 -8.33 5.22
N GLU A 31 4.43 -9.32 6.05
CA GLU A 31 3.28 -9.37 6.95
C GLU A 31 3.25 -8.19 7.92
N GLN A 32 4.39 -7.80 8.46
CA GLN A 32 4.48 -6.69 9.41
C GLN A 32 4.06 -5.37 8.78
N THR A 33 4.50 -5.12 7.56
CA THR A 33 4.14 -3.91 6.82
C THR A 33 2.65 -3.88 6.52
N PHE A 34 2.08 -5.00 6.08
CA PHE A 34 0.65 -5.09 5.84
C PHE A 34 -0.17 -4.93 7.12
N GLY A 35 0.32 -5.43 8.23
CA GLY A 35 -0.30 -5.22 9.52
C GLY A 35 -0.42 -3.74 9.90
N ALA A 36 0.65 -2.98 9.66
CA ALA A 36 0.64 -1.53 9.88
C ALA A 36 -0.21 -0.79 8.84
N LEU A 37 -0.10 -1.17 7.57
CA LEU A 37 -0.81 -0.55 6.47
C LEU A 37 -2.33 -0.70 6.62
N ASP A 38 -2.79 -1.85 7.10
CA ASP A 38 -4.21 -2.12 7.31
C ASP A 38 -4.86 -1.19 8.34
N ARG A 39 -4.06 -0.52 9.16
CA ARG A 39 -4.58 0.43 10.14
C ARG A 39 -4.89 1.78 9.54
N VAL A 40 -4.33 2.11 8.38
CA VAL A 40 -4.44 3.44 7.78
C VAL A 40 -5.01 3.42 6.37
N ALA A 41 -4.77 2.36 5.59
CA ALA A 41 -5.16 2.28 4.19
C ALA A 41 -6.48 1.55 4.02
N ARG A 42 -7.25 1.96 3.00
CA ARG A 42 -8.38 1.16 2.53
C ARG A 42 -7.86 -0.01 1.71
N PRO A 43 -8.34 -1.24 1.93
CA PRO A 43 -7.85 -2.41 1.19
C PRO A 43 -7.91 -2.25 -0.33
N GLU A 44 -8.93 -1.60 -0.85
CA GLU A 44 -9.12 -1.36 -2.28
C GLU A 44 -8.15 -0.32 -2.85
N ARG A 45 -7.38 0.35 -2.02
CA ARG A 45 -6.41 1.37 -2.43
C ARG A 45 -4.96 0.94 -2.23
N ILE A 46 -4.72 -0.34 -2.09
CA ILE A 46 -3.38 -0.91 -2.03
C ILE A 46 -3.10 -1.58 -3.37
N VAL A 47 -1.97 -1.22 -3.99
CA VAL A 47 -1.56 -1.76 -5.29
C VAL A 47 -0.16 -2.36 -5.21
N PHE A 48 0.16 -3.21 -6.18
CA PHE A 48 1.47 -3.85 -6.26
C PHE A 48 2.49 -2.91 -6.93
N GLY A 49 3.69 -2.85 -6.37
CA GLY A 49 4.81 -2.12 -6.95
C GLY A 49 6.14 -2.78 -6.61
N THR A 50 7.20 -2.47 -7.37
CA THR A 50 8.53 -3.06 -7.19
C THR A 50 9.64 -2.03 -7.00
N ASP A 51 9.39 -0.77 -7.32
CA ASP A 51 10.40 0.29 -7.37
C ASP A 51 11.48 0.04 -8.44
N TYR A 52 11.15 -0.77 -9.46
CA TYR A 52 12.04 -0.97 -10.61
C TYR A 52 12.08 0.33 -11.45
N PRO A 53 13.23 0.77 -11.95
CA PRO A 53 14.57 0.15 -11.87
C PRO A 53 15.45 0.65 -10.71
N PHE A 54 14.91 1.42 -9.78
CA PHE A 54 15.68 2.00 -8.67
C PHE A 54 16.06 0.95 -7.63
N ALA A 55 15.19 -0.03 -7.40
CA ALA A 55 15.53 -1.15 -6.54
C ALA A 55 16.38 -2.18 -7.29
N ASN A 56 17.33 -2.80 -6.56
CA ASN A 56 18.18 -3.85 -7.09
C ASN A 56 17.32 -5.08 -7.46
N PRO A 57 17.58 -5.76 -8.62
CA PRO A 57 16.80 -6.93 -9.03
C PRO A 57 16.75 -8.05 -7.99
N ARG A 58 17.82 -8.26 -7.22
CA ARG A 58 17.83 -9.25 -6.15
C ARG A 58 16.85 -8.86 -5.03
N VAL A 59 16.82 -7.59 -4.66
CA VAL A 59 15.91 -7.07 -3.64
C VAL A 59 14.46 -7.21 -4.12
N ILE A 60 14.20 -6.90 -5.40
CA ILE A 60 12.87 -7.07 -5.99
C ILE A 60 12.45 -8.54 -5.96
N ALA A 61 13.32 -9.47 -6.35
CA ALA A 61 13.02 -10.89 -6.35
C ALA A 61 12.68 -11.41 -4.94
N GLU A 62 13.44 -11.00 -3.94
CA GLU A 62 13.17 -11.36 -2.55
C GLU A 62 11.85 -10.74 -2.05
N ALA A 63 11.57 -9.50 -2.43
CA ALA A 63 10.33 -8.84 -2.07
C ALA A 63 9.11 -9.55 -2.66
N VAL A 64 9.18 -9.94 -3.93
CA VAL A 64 8.10 -10.68 -4.60
C VAL A 64 7.89 -12.04 -3.92
N LYS A 65 8.99 -12.74 -3.61
CA LYS A 65 8.92 -14.03 -2.92
C LYS A 65 8.24 -13.90 -1.56
N THR A 66 8.58 -12.88 -0.77
CA THR A 66 7.95 -12.62 0.52
C THR A 66 6.48 -12.31 0.34
N TYR A 67 6.14 -11.45 -0.62
CA TYR A 67 4.77 -11.08 -0.91
C TYR A 67 3.91 -12.29 -1.30
N GLU A 68 4.48 -13.23 -2.05
CA GLU A 68 3.78 -14.43 -2.51
C GLU A 68 3.81 -15.59 -1.50
N SER A 69 4.36 -15.38 -0.30
CA SER A 69 4.58 -16.46 0.67
C SER A 69 3.30 -17.01 1.31
N GLY A 70 2.14 -16.37 1.07
CA GLY A 70 0.85 -16.90 1.53
C GLY A 70 0.29 -16.28 2.80
N PHE A 71 0.90 -15.20 3.31
CA PHE A 71 0.34 -14.51 4.47
C PHE A 71 -0.93 -13.72 4.16
N LEU A 72 -1.16 -13.36 2.89
CA LEU A 72 -2.38 -12.70 2.44
C LEU A 72 -3.37 -13.71 1.87
N PRO A 73 -4.67 -13.57 2.13
CA PRO A 73 -5.70 -14.36 1.44
C PRO A 73 -5.60 -14.17 -0.08
N ASP A 74 -5.87 -15.23 -0.85
CA ASP A 74 -5.72 -15.21 -2.31
C ASP A 74 -6.55 -14.10 -2.97
N ALA A 75 -7.78 -13.90 -2.54
CA ALA A 75 -8.65 -12.86 -3.09
C ALA A 75 -8.07 -11.46 -2.86
N ARG A 76 -7.47 -11.24 -1.71
CA ARG A 76 -6.85 -9.96 -1.39
C ARG A 76 -5.60 -9.72 -2.23
N ARG A 77 -4.77 -10.75 -2.40
CA ARG A 77 -3.58 -10.66 -3.24
C ARG A 77 -3.95 -10.39 -4.70
N ALA A 78 -4.98 -11.06 -5.21
CA ALA A 78 -5.46 -10.82 -6.57
C ALA A 78 -5.94 -9.37 -6.76
N ALA A 79 -6.59 -8.79 -5.76
CA ALA A 79 -7.01 -7.39 -5.81
C ALA A 79 -5.81 -6.44 -5.85
N ILE A 80 -4.80 -6.67 -5.00
CA ILE A 80 -3.57 -5.87 -4.98
C ILE A 80 -2.79 -6.03 -6.28
N ASP A 81 -2.74 -7.24 -6.83
CA ASP A 81 -2.00 -7.53 -8.06
C ASP A 81 -2.61 -6.83 -9.28
N ARG A 82 -3.93 -6.64 -9.32
CA ARG A 82 -4.56 -6.15 -10.53
C ARG A 82 -5.80 -5.29 -10.31
N SER A 83 -6.82 -5.79 -9.63
CA SER A 83 -8.15 -5.18 -9.63
C SER A 83 -8.15 -3.77 -9.04
N ASN A 84 -7.38 -3.52 -7.99
CA ASN A 84 -7.29 -2.21 -7.35
C ASN A 84 -6.69 -1.18 -8.31
N ALA A 85 -5.63 -1.56 -9.04
CA ALA A 85 -5.00 -0.66 -10.02
C ALA A 85 -5.95 -0.35 -11.18
N LEU A 86 -6.77 -1.30 -11.60
CA LEU A 86 -7.76 -1.08 -12.67
C LEU A 86 -8.87 -0.11 -12.24
N ALA A 87 -9.21 -0.07 -10.96
CA ALA A 87 -10.14 0.93 -10.45
C ALA A 87 -9.55 2.34 -10.55
N LEU A 88 -8.24 2.48 -10.34
CA LEU A 88 -7.53 3.76 -10.46
C LEU A 88 -7.28 4.13 -11.93
N PHE A 89 -7.00 3.14 -12.76
CA PHE A 89 -6.68 3.32 -14.19
C PHE A 89 -7.62 2.49 -15.08
N PRO A 90 -8.90 2.88 -15.20
CA PRO A 90 -9.89 2.06 -15.92
C PRO A 90 -9.55 1.75 -17.38
N LYS A 91 -8.76 2.62 -18.02
CA LYS A 91 -8.38 2.44 -19.43
C LYS A 91 -7.55 1.19 -19.70
N TYR A 92 -6.99 0.58 -18.64
CA TYR A 92 -6.20 -0.64 -18.77
C TYR A 92 -7.00 -1.90 -18.44
N ALA A 93 -8.26 -1.75 -18.14
CA ALA A 93 -9.14 -2.89 -17.83
C ALA A 93 -9.42 -3.77 -19.08
#